data_fe0464ad73c7238eb574c111e49e0b31
#
_entry.id   fe0464ad73c7238eb574c111e49e0b31
#
_cell.length_a   1.000
_cell.length_b   1.000
_cell.length_c   1.000
_cell.angle_alpha   90.00
_cell.angle_beta   90.00
_cell.angle_gamma   90.00
#
_symmetry.space_group_name_H-M   'P 1'
#
loop_
_entity.id
_entity.type
_entity.pdbx_description
1 polymer ?
#
loop_
_entity_poly.entity_id
_entity_poly.type
_entity_poly.pdbx_seq_one_letter_code
_entity_poly.pdbx_strand_id
1 'polypeptide(L)'
;MSYQNWLKATAVAGSIALELGTTIVSAQATVDVANRYPNVGVIMVWRVDDAGKPVELRGFASGTLIRDRVMVTAGHFTAPATSLGSLPPSIRIFASFSPSDAKDSKTWIPVVGQATHPSMPHCPPPPQCDPTDDVLVAPLEPGIADVGLVFLSLAPAGIKPAPLAPPGTLDKSEGARMTIAGYGTTTPRGNAPPGTAIAAIWDGKRRIRTSALRRVIDETWALWSIPSYVCSGDSGGGIFLNQSQSVADADLLAANVSDGGRDCRRHNNNNRLDTRSIRSWIDDTLRQHR
;
A
#
# COMPACT_ATOMS: atom_id res chain seq x y z
N MET A 1 15.17 -19.85 82.25
CA MET A 1 14.49 -18.73 81.70
C MET A 1 14.53 -18.90 80.17
N SER A 2 13.42 -19.35 79.60
CA SER A 2 13.31 -19.71 78.18
C SER A 2 12.55 -18.63 77.48
N TYR A 3 13.15 -18.08 76.42
CA TYR A 3 12.46 -17.15 75.46
C TYR A 3 12.12 -17.92 74.21
N GLN A 4 10.84 -18.15 73.98
CA GLN A 4 10.32 -18.64 72.72
C GLN A 4 9.99 -17.47 71.82
N ASN A 5 10.68 -17.33 70.66
CA ASN A 5 10.39 -16.39 69.63
C ASN A 5 9.40 -17.01 68.63
N TRP A 6 8.23 -16.40 68.51
CA TRP A 6 7.25 -16.70 67.53
C TRP A 6 7.57 -15.89 66.23
N LEU A 7 7.99 -16.57 65.15
CA LEU A 7 8.07 -16.02 63.84
C LEU A 7 6.69 -16.16 63.17
N LYS A 8 6.00 -15.02 62.96
CA LYS A 8 4.83 -14.94 62.11
C LYS A 8 5.31 -14.82 60.64
N ALA A 9 5.12 -15.84 59.87
CA ALA A 9 5.26 -15.78 58.39
C ALA A 9 4.02 -15.14 57.79
N THR A 10 4.17 -13.94 57.25
CA THR A 10 3.14 -13.28 56.43
C THR A 10 3.30 -13.73 55.00
N ALA A 11 2.41 -14.61 54.54
CA ALA A 11 2.35 -14.98 53.13
C ALA A 11 1.77 -13.83 52.32
N VAL A 12 2.60 -13.15 51.54
CA VAL A 12 2.15 -12.19 50.51
C VAL A 12 1.79 -13.01 49.27
N ALA A 13 0.51 -13.22 49.06
CA ALA A 13 -0.01 -13.76 47.81
C ALA A 13 0.08 -12.66 46.71
N GLY A 14 1.20 -12.64 46.00
CA GLY A 14 1.34 -11.82 44.81
C GLY A 14 0.53 -12.45 43.66
N SER A 15 -0.61 -11.88 43.32
CA SER A 15 -1.35 -12.19 42.09
C SER A 15 -0.51 -11.70 40.90
N ILE A 16 0.18 -12.62 40.24
CA ILE A 16 0.79 -12.35 38.91
C ILE A 16 -0.38 -12.35 37.93
N ALA A 17 -0.88 -11.17 37.60
CA ALA A 17 -1.73 -10.98 36.42
C ALA A 17 -0.89 -11.30 35.18
N LEU A 18 -1.09 -12.48 34.62
CA LEU A 18 -0.52 -12.86 33.34
C LEU A 18 -1.29 -12.03 32.27
N GLU A 19 -0.79 -10.85 31.95
CA GLU A 19 -1.25 -10.13 30.75
C GLU A 19 -0.86 -10.99 29.54
N LEU A 20 -1.82 -11.77 29.06
CA LEU A 20 -1.77 -12.39 27.73
C LEU A 20 -1.91 -11.29 26.70
N GLY A 21 -0.88 -10.46 26.55
CA GLY A 21 -0.72 -9.60 25.41
C GLY A 21 -0.64 -10.49 24.18
N THR A 22 -1.72 -10.55 23.41
CA THR A 22 -1.71 -11.17 22.08
C THR A 22 -0.75 -10.35 21.21
N THR A 23 0.53 -10.75 21.20
CA THR A 23 1.48 -10.21 20.22
C THR A 23 1.00 -10.61 18.84
N ILE A 24 0.39 -9.67 18.12
CA ILE A 24 0.09 -9.85 16.71
C ILE A 24 1.44 -9.90 15.99
N VAL A 25 1.91 -11.10 15.70
CA VAL A 25 3.11 -11.31 14.90
C VAL A 25 2.73 -10.94 13.46
N SER A 26 3.45 -9.98 12.88
CA SER A 26 3.31 -9.67 11.46
C SER A 26 3.66 -10.91 10.65
N ALA A 27 2.70 -11.43 9.90
CA ALA A 27 2.89 -12.63 9.10
C ALA A 27 3.67 -12.31 7.82
N GLN A 28 4.57 -13.21 7.44
CA GLN A 28 5.24 -13.14 6.14
C GLN A 28 4.20 -13.04 5.02
N ALA A 29 4.53 -12.28 3.97
CA ALA A 29 3.66 -12.11 2.82
C ALA A 29 3.35 -13.46 2.13
N THR A 30 2.07 -13.75 1.92
CA THR A 30 1.60 -14.96 1.25
C THR A 30 0.85 -14.60 -0.03
N VAL A 31 0.96 -15.44 -1.07
CA VAL A 31 0.20 -15.23 -2.32
C VAL A 31 -1.30 -15.32 -2.02
N ASP A 32 -2.08 -14.37 -2.56
CA ASP A 32 -3.54 -14.32 -2.41
C ASP A 32 -4.23 -15.31 -3.37
N VAL A 33 -3.97 -16.61 -3.18
CA VAL A 33 -4.51 -17.67 -4.03
C VAL A 33 -6.03 -17.79 -3.96
N ALA A 34 -6.62 -17.37 -2.84
CA ALA A 34 -8.07 -17.36 -2.65
C ALA A 34 -8.76 -16.11 -3.20
N ASN A 35 -7.99 -15.20 -3.82
CA ASN A 35 -8.49 -13.93 -4.36
C ASN A 35 -9.31 -13.13 -3.35
N ARG A 36 -8.83 -12.99 -2.12
CA ARG A 36 -9.53 -12.35 -1.00
C ARG A 36 -9.66 -10.83 -1.16
N TYR A 37 -8.71 -10.21 -1.87
CA TYR A 37 -8.69 -8.77 -2.13
C TYR A 37 -8.73 -8.50 -3.64
N PRO A 38 -9.80 -8.90 -4.35
CA PRO A 38 -9.89 -8.77 -5.81
C PRO A 38 -9.81 -7.32 -6.28
N ASN A 39 -10.16 -6.37 -5.42
CA ASN A 39 -10.09 -4.92 -5.68
C ASN A 39 -8.69 -4.32 -5.60
N VAL A 40 -7.68 -5.09 -5.17
CA VAL A 40 -6.28 -4.65 -5.23
C VAL A 40 -5.66 -5.10 -6.54
N GLY A 41 -5.15 -4.15 -7.31
CA GLY A 41 -4.51 -4.37 -8.61
C GLY A 41 -3.07 -3.87 -8.63
N VAL A 42 -2.35 -4.22 -9.67
CA VAL A 42 -1.05 -3.63 -10.03
C VAL A 42 -1.25 -2.60 -11.12
N ILE A 43 -0.45 -1.54 -11.09
CA ILE A 43 -0.35 -0.50 -12.12
C ILE A 43 1.06 -0.58 -12.69
N MET A 44 1.18 -0.76 -14.00
CA MET A 44 2.43 -1.07 -14.69
C MET A 44 2.74 -0.01 -15.73
N VAL A 45 3.97 0.50 -15.74
CA VAL A 45 4.49 1.43 -16.75
C VAL A 45 5.31 0.63 -17.75
N TRP A 46 4.90 0.63 -19.00
CA TRP A 46 5.53 -0.11 -20.07
C TRP A 46 6.08 0.81 -21.14
N ARG A 47 7.30 0.53 -21.62
CA ARG A 47 7.75 1.02 -22.89
C ARG A 47 7.15 0.14 -23.98
N VAL A 48 6.60 0.81 -25.00
CA VAL A 48 6.02 0.16 -26.18
C VAL A 48 6.88 0.42 -27.41
N ASP A 49 6.81 -0.48 -28.39
CA ASP A 49 7.40 -0.29 -29.71
C ASP A 49 6.50 0.63 -30.60
N ASP A 50 6.93 0.86 -31.83
CA ASP A 50 6.22 1.70 -32.79
C ASP A 50 4.84 1.18 -33.16
N ALA A 51 4.59 -0.13 -32.97
CA ALA A 51 3.28 -0.75 -33.13
C ALA A 51 2.40 -0.65 -31.85
N GLY A 52 2.92 -0.04 -30.78
CA GLY A 52 2.23 0.08 -29.49
C GLY A 52 2.28 -1.20 -28.64
N LYS A 53 3.10 -2.19 -29.01
CA LYS A 53 3.25 -3.44 -28.27
C LYS A 53 4.19 -3.24 -27.09
N PRO A 54 3.82 -3.67 -25.86
CA PRO A 54 4.68 -3.64 -24.70
C PRO A 54 5.95 -4.48 -24.88
N VAL A 55 7.12 -3.87 -24.67
CA VAL A 55 8.43 -4.49 -24.85
C VAL A 55 9.29 -4.49 -23.60
N GLU A 56 9.07 -3.54 -22.68
CA GLU A 56 9.87 -3.42 -21.45
C GLU A 56 9.05 -2.84 -20.32
N LEU A 57 9.01 -3.54 -19.18
CA LEU A 57 8.43 -3.03 -17.94
C LEU A 57 9.41 -2.05 -17.28
N ARG A 58 9.02 -0.78 -17.21
CA ARG A 58 9.84 0.31 -16.65
C ARG A 58 9.63 0.48 -15.15
N GLY A 59 8.42 0.19 -14.67
CA GLY A 59 8.07 0.30 -13.26
C GLY A 59 6.68 -0.24 -12.99
N PHE A 60 6.40 -0.44 -11.72
CA PHE A 60 5.06 -0.83 -11.27
C PHE A 60 4.83 -0.40 -9.82
N ALA A 61 3.56 -0.26 -9.49
CA ALA A 61 3.04 -0.01 -8.16
C ALA A 61 1.75 -0.79 -7.95
N SER A 62 1.30 -0.87 -6.72
CA SER A 62 -0.01 -1.41 -6.38
C SER A 62 -1.05 -0.29 -6.32
N GLY A 63 -2.33 -0.66 -6.36
CA GLY A 63 -3.43 0.28 -6.15
C GLY A 63 -4.69 -0.47 -5.76
N THR A 64 -5.67 0.26 -5.25
CA THR A 64 -6.96 -0.33 -4.85
C THR A 64 -8.11 0.35 -5.57
N LEU A 65 -8.98 -0.43 -6.19
CA LEU A 65 -10.20 0.05 -6.84
C LEU A 65 -11.15 0.63 -5.78
N ILE A 66 -11.51 1.91 -5.91
CA ILE A 66 -12.40 2.64 -5.00
C ILE A 66 -13.70 3.12 -5.65
N ARG A 67 -13.77 3.08 -6.97
CA ARG A 67 -14.95 3.29 -7.83
C ARG A 67 -14.81 2.40 -9.06
N ASP A 68 -15.84 2.26 -9.86
CA ASP A 68 -15.88 1.33 -11.01
C ASP A 68 -14.65 1.37 -11.91
N ARG A 69 -14.07 2.55 -12.10
CA ARG A 69 -12.92 2.76 -12.99
C ARG A 69 -11.80 3.58 -12.33
N VAL A 70 -11.78 3.69 -11.00
CA VAL A 70 -10.81 4.52 -10.30
C VAL A 70 -10.11 3.72 -9.23
N MET A 71 -8.79 3.69 -9.30
CA MET A 71 -7.92 3.14 -8.26
C MET A 71 -7.25 4.28 -7.49
N VAL A 72 -7.15 4.12 -6.17
CA VAL A 72 -6.23 4.90 -5.34
C VAL A 72 -4.88 4.19 -5.31
N THR A 73 -3.80 4.95 -5.37
CA THR A 73 -2.40 4.48 -5.33
C THR A 73 -1.52 5.48 -4.57
N ALA A 74 -0.21 5.27 -4.52
CA ALA A 74 0.73 6.21 -3.95
C ALA A 74 0.93 7.44 -4.86
N GLY A 75 1.02 8.61 -4.26
CA GLY A 75 1.23 9.88 -4.97
C GLY A 75 2.57 9.93 -5.67
N HIS A 76 3.64 9.41 -5.04
CA HIS A 76 4.97 9.36 -5.64
C HIS A 76 5.01 8.56 -6.95
N PHE A 77 4.08 7.62 -7.16
CA PHE A 77 3.96 6.87 -8.41
C PHE A 77 3.27 7.69 -9.50
N THR A 78 2.33 8.57 -9.14
CA THR A 78 1.59 9.42 -10.11
C THR A 78 2.25 10.79 -10.34
N ALA A 79 3.10 11.26 -9.41
CA ALA A 79 3.73 12.57 -9.47
C ALA A 79 4.64 12.81 -10.69
N PRO A 80 5.42 11.83 -11.19
CA PRO A 80 6.29 12.00 -12.34
C PRO A 80 5.54 12.33 -13.64
N ALA A 81 4.26 11.97 -13.71
CA ALA A 81 3.45 12.23 -14.89
C ALA A 81 2.10 12.81 -14.46
N THR A 82 2.07 14.08 -14.14
CA THR A 82 0.87 14.82 -13.68
C THR A 82 -0.29 14.80 -14.69
N SER A 83 0.00 14.47 -15.95
CA SER A 83 -1.02 14.12 -16.94
C SER A 83 -0.48 13.05 -17.89
N LEU A 84 -1.32 12.09 -18.28
CA LEU A 84 -0.93 11.08 -19.29
C LEU A 84 -0.58 11.71 -20.63
N GLY A 85 -1.08 12.91 -20.93
CA GLY A 85 -0.72 13.67 -22.11
C GLY A 85 0.74 14.14 -22.13
N SER A 86 1.43 14.15 -20.99
CA SER A 86 2.86 14.48 -20.90
C SER A 86 3.80 13.27 -21.03
N LEU A 87 3.26 12.05 -21.03
CA LEU A 87 4.07 10.85 -21.23
C LEU A 87 4.57 10.76 -22.67
N PRO A 88 5.83 10.30 -22.89
CA PRO A 88 6.31 10.00 -24.22
C PRO A 88 5.38 9.02 -24.94
N PRO A 89 5.20 9.15 -26.27
CA PRO A 89 4.38 8.22 -27.05
C PRO A 89 4.78 6.76 -26.91
N SER A 90 6.04 6.49 -26.53
CA SER A 90 6.59 5.17 -26.27
C SER A 90 6.23 4.60 -24.89
N ILE A 91 5.49 5.34 -24.05
CA ILE A 91 5.10 4.88 -22.72
C ILE A 91 3.59 4.63 -22.66
N ARG A 92 3.21 3.51 -22.06
CA ARG A 92 1.80 3.17 -21.76
C ARG A 92 1.69 2.68 -20.32
N ILE A 93 0.57 2.96 -19.70
CA ILE A 93 0.26 2.48 -18.36
C ILE A 93 -0.94 1.55 -18.43
N PHE A 94 -0.80 0.40 -17.77
CA PHE A 94 -1.85 -0.61 -17.67
C PHE A 94 -2.08 -0.99 -16.21
N ALA A 95 -3.29 -1.40 -15.88
CA ALA A 95 -3.61 -2.03 -14.61
C ALA A 95 -3.99 -3.49 -14.84
N SER A 96 -3.74 -4.34 -13.84
CA SER A 96 -4.24 -5.72 -13.81
C SER A 96 -4.68 -6.08 -12.39
N PHE A 97 -5.76 -6.85 -12.30
CA PHE A 97 -6.29 -7.36 -11.03
C PHE A 97 -6.10 -8.88 -10.89
N SER A 98 -5.36 -9.51 -11.81
CA SER A 98 -5.06 -10.94 -11.73
C SER A 98 -4.24 -11.26 -10.46
N PRO A 99 -4.70 -12.14 -9.56
CA PRO A 99 -4.00 -12.43 -8.32
C PRO A 99 -2.72 -13.25 -8.50
N SER A 100 -2.62 -13.99 -9.59
CA SER A 100 -1.56 -14.99 -9.80
C SER A 100 -0.68 -14.73 -11.02
N ASP A 101 -1.17 -13.95 -12.00
CA ASP A 101 -0.44 -13.67 -13.24
C ASP A 101 -0.84 -12.30 -13.82
N ALA A 102 -0.35 -11.25 -13.17
CA ALA A 102 -0.55 -9.89 -13.67
C ALA A 102 0.33 -9.57 -14.89
N LYS A 103 1.23 -10.48 -15.28
CA LYS A 103 2.05 -10.34 -16.50
C LYS A 103 1.31 -10.76 -17.77
N ASP A 104 0.22 -11.52 -17.65
CA ASP A 104 -0.62 -11.85 -18.80
C ASP A 104 -1.35 -10.61 -19.32
N SER A 105 -0.95 -10.17 -20.52
CA SER A 105 -1.52 -8.97 -21.16
C SER A 105 -3.02 -9.06 -21.44
N LYS A 106 -3.61 -10.26 -21.45
CA LYS A 106 -5.06 -10.45 -21.57
C LYS A 106 -5.85 -9.88 -20.37
N THR A 107 -5.16 -9.70 -19.23
CA THR A 107 -5.75 -9.15 -17.99
C THR A 107 -5.59 -7.64 -17.88
N TRP A 108 -4.92 -6.99 -18.86
CA TRP A 108 -4.55 -5.60 -18.75
C TRP A 108 -5.67 -4.64 -19.18
N ILE A 109 -5.87 -3.62 -18.36
CA ILE A 109 -6.79 -2.54 -18.57
C ILE A 109 -5.96 -1.28 -18.77
N PRO A 110 -6.08 -0.57 -19.91
CA PRO A 110 -5.39 0.70 -20.12
C PRO A 110 -5.76 1.74 -19.06
N VAL A 111 -4.77 2.47 -18.56
CA VAL A 111 -4.96 3.66 -17.73
C VAL A 111 -5.09 4.87 -18.69
N VAL A 112 -6.15 5.66 -18.51
CA VAL A 112 -6.48 6.80 -19.39
C VAL A 112 -6.32 8.15 -18.71
N GLY A 113 -6.05 8.17 -17.40
CA GLY A 113 -5.85 9.40 -16.64
C GLY A 113 -5.23 9.11 -15.29
N GLN A 114 -4.67 10.13 -14.68
CA GLN A 114 -4.18 10.10 -13.31
C GLN A 114 -4.27 11.48 -12.66
N ALA A 115 -4.29 11.50 -11.33
CA ALA A 115 -4.23 12.70 -10.52
C ALA A 115 -3.34 12.44 -9.30
N THR A 116 -2.58 13.46 -8.89
CA THR A 116 -1.72 13.41 -7.71
C THR A 116 -2.22 14.42 -6.70
N HIS A 117 -2.22 14.07 -5.41
CA HIS A 117 -2.59 15.01 -4.36
C HIS A 117 -1.68 16.25 -4.41
N PRO A 118 -2.22 17.47 -4.31
CA PRO A 118 -1.46 18.70 -4.56
C PRO A 118 -0.34 18.98 -3.55
N SER A 119 -0.38 18.37 -2.36
CA SER A 119 0.74 18.48 -1.41
C SER A 119 1.93 17.57 -1.76
N MET A 120 1.74 16.59 -2.67
CA MET A 120 2.85 15.75 -3.12
C MET A 120 3.78 16.58 -4.01
N PRO A 121 5.10 16.65 -3.72
CA PRO A 121 6.04 17.36 -4.57
C PRO A 121 6.00 16.83 -6.00
N HIS A 122 5.85 17.72 -6.95
CA HIS A 122 5.98 17.35 -8.35
C HIS A 122 7.45 17.16 -8.70
N CYS A 123 7.72 16.03 -9.35
CA CYS A 123 9.02 15.83 -9.95
C CYS A 123 9.19 16.79 -11.13
N PRO A 124 10.29 17.59 -11.20
CA PRO A 124 10.57 18.38 -12.38
C PRO A 124 10.71 17.50 -13.63
N PRO A 125 10.44 18.03 -14.83
CA PRO A 125 10.65 17.26 -16.06
C PRO A 125 12.08 16.74 -16.21
N PRO A 126 12.31 15.65 -16.96
CA PRO A 126 13.65 15.18 -17.28
C PRO A 126 14.54 16.32 -17.84
N PRO A 127 15.88 16.35 -17.51
CA PRO A 127 16.64 15.26 -16.92
C PRO A 127 16.69 15.24 -15.39
N GLN A 128 16.00 16.16 -14.70
CA GLN A 128 16.07 16.25 -13.24
C GLN A 128 15.26 15.16 -12.53
N CYS A 129 14.33 14.53 -13.23
CA CYS A 129 13.56 13.40 -12.73
C CYS A 129 13.37 12.37 -13.83
N ASP A 130 13.98 11.22 -13.69
CA ASP A 130 13.62 10.04 -14.46
C ASP A 130 12.44 9.36 -13.76
N PRO A 131 11.27 9.17 -14.40
CA PRO A 131 10.16 8.42 -13.80
C PRO A 131 10.51 6.96 -13.50
N THR A 132 11.69 6.51 -13.93
CA THR A 132 12.24 5.19 -13.62
C THR A 132 13.23 5.21 -12.45
N ASP A 133 13.66 6.40 -11.99
CA ASP A 133 14.48 6.52 -10.79
C ASP A 133 13.57 6.46 -9.57
N ASP A 134 13.95 5.62 -8.60
CA ASP A 134 13.34 5.56 -7.25
C ASP A 134 13.57 6.86 -6.43
N VAL A 135 13.58 8.02 -7.07
CA VAL A 135 14.11 9.28 -6.53
C VAL A 135 13.21 9.90 -5.45
N LEU A 136 12.03 9.39 -5.22
CA LEU A 136 11.09 10.02 -4.29
C LEU A 136 10.86 9.25 -2.99
N VAL A 137 11.85 8.54 -2.49
CA VAL A 137 11.84 8.12 -1.08
C VAL A 137 12.70 9.09 -0.26
N ALA A 138 12.52 10.38 -0.45
CA ALA A 138 12.82 11.31 0.62
C ALA A 138 11.87 10.96 1.79
N PRO A 139 12.32 11.02 3.05
CA PRO A 139 11.40 10.86 4.17
C PRO A 139 10.27 11.85 3.96
N LEU A 140 9.06 11.33 3.74
CA LEU A 140 7.92 12.18 3.46
C LEU A 140 7.67 13.03 4.70
N GLU A 141 7.76 14.33 4.53
CA GLU A 141 7.58 15.28 5.63
C GLU A 141 6.12 15.29 6.11
N PRO A 142 5.87 15.62 7.38
CA PRO A 142 4.52 15.83 7.86
C PRO A 142 3.72 16.79 6.97
N GLY A 143 2.48 16.44 6.64
CA GLY A 143 1.61 17.25 5.79
C GLY A 143 1.71 16.94 4.29
N ILE A 144 2.66 16.10 3.84
CA ILE A 144 2.69 15.61 2.45
C ILE A 144 1.82 14.37 2.34
N ALA A 145 0.77 14.42 1.54
CA ALA A 145 -0.10 13.29 1.27
C ALA A 145 0.40 12.49 0.06
N ASP A 146 0.97 11.32 0.30
CA ASP A 146 1.42 10.40 -0.74
C ASP A 146 0.23 9.61 -1.31
N VAL A 147 -0.69 10.32 -1.95
CA VAL A 147 -1.92 9.76 -2.53
C VAL A 147 -2.05 10.19 -3.99
N GLY A 148 -2.36 9.22 -4.83
CA GLY A 148 -2.68 9.41 -6.24
C GLY A 148 -3.93 8.64 -6.64
N LEU A 149 -4.53 9.05 -7.75
CA LEU A 149 -5.62 8.32 -8.41
C LEU A 149 -5.19 7.96 -9.82
N VAL A 150 -5.61 6.79 -10.30
CA VAL A 150 -5.54 6.40 -11.70
C VAL A 150 -6.92 6.03 -12.22
N PHE A 151 -7.19 6.44 -13.47
CA PHE A 151 -8.47 6.25 -14.15
C PHE A 151 -8.33 5.17 -15.20
N LEU A 152 -9.14 4.13 -15.11
CA LEU A 152 -9.14 3.00 -16.03
C LEU A 152 -10.04 3.27 -17.22
N SER A 153 -9.68 2.76 -18.40
CA SER A 153 -10.50 2.86 -19.62
C SER A 153 -11.83 2.14 -19.50
N LEU A 154 -11.88 1.07 -18.68
CA LEU A 154 -13.09 0.30 -18.41
C LEU A 154 -13.07 -0.24 -16.96
N ALA A 155 -14.26 -0.55 -16.45
CA ALA A 155 -14.41 -1.20 -15.15
C ALA A 155 -13.91 -2.64 -15.22
N PRO A 156 -13.12 -3.10 -14.23
CA PRO A 156 -12.71 -4.50 -14.15
C PRO A 156 -13.93 -5.39 -13.88
N ALA A 157 -14.14 -6.38 -14.74
CA ALA A 157 -15.35 -7.22 -14.69
C ALA A 157 -15.44 -8.01 -13.38
N GLY A 158 -16.59 -7.95 -12.72
CA GLY A 158 -16.88 -8.72 -11.50
C GLY A 158 -16.17 -8.25 -10.24
N ILE A 159 -15.41 -7.15 -10.30
CA ILE A 159 -14.68 -6.62 -9.14
C ILE A 159 -15.47 -5.46 -8.52
N LYS A 160 -15.81 -5.60 -7.23
CA LYS A 160 -16.44 -4.54 -6.45
C LYS A 160 -15.38 -3.60 -5.88
N PRO A 161 -15.58 -2.26 -5.97
CA PRO A 161 -14.73 -1.29 -5.30
C PRO A 161 -14.63 -1.52 -3.79
N ALA A 162 -13.46 -1.24 -3.21
CA ALA A 162 -13.25 -1.30 -1.77
C ALA A 162 -14.01 -0.14 -1.08
N PRO A 163 -14.73 -0.41 0.01
CA PRO A 163 -15.30 0.63 0.83
C PRO A 163 -14.20 1.39 1.57
N LEU A 164 -14.16 2.70 1.42
CA LEU A 164 -13.21 3.55 2.14
C LEU A 164 -13.65 3.71 3.60
N ALA A 165 -12.72 3.60 4.54
CA ALA A 165 -12.96 3.81 5.95
C ALA A 165 -13.52 5.22 6.21
N PRO A 166 -14.52 5.39 7.09
CA PRO A 166 -14.99 6.71 7.51
C PRO A 166 -13.88 7.59 8.06
N PRO A 167 -13.98 8.93 7.94
CA PRO A 167 -13.00 9.83 8.51
C PRO A 167 -12.79 9.61 10.02
N GLY A 168 -11.53 9.58 10.46
CA GLY A 168 -11.14 9.38 11.86
C GLY A 168 -11.19 7.94 12.35
N THR A 169 -11.38 6.96 11.46
CA THR A 169 -11.41 5.53 11.83
C THR A 169 -10.10 5.08 12.48
N LEU A 170 -8.95 5.51 11.96
CA LEU A 170 -7.64 5.09 12.48
C LEU A 170 -7.30 5.73 13.82
N ASP A 171 -7.88 6.88 14.18
CA ASP A 171 -7.59 7.59 15.45
C ASP A 171 -7.87 6.75 16.71
N LYS A 172 -8.70 5.72 16.57
CA LYS A 172 -9.10 4.81 17.66
C LYS A 172 -8.73 3.36 17.38
N SER A 173 -7.83 3.13 16.43
CA SER A 173 -7.52 1.78 15.92
C SER A 173 -6.09 1.33 16.24
N GLU A 174 -5.39 1.97 17.19
CA GLU A 174 -4.08 1.49 17.64
C GLU A 174 -4.19 0.06 18.16
N GLY A 175 -3.25 -0.80 17.76
CA GLY A 175 -3.28 -2.23 18.03
C GLY A 175 -4.22 -3.04 17.13
N ALA A 176 -5.07 -2.40 16.34
CA ALA A 176 -5.98 -3.11 15.45
C ALA A 176 -5.23 -3.91 14.39
N ARG A 177 -5.78 -5.08 14.08
CA ARG A 177 -5.28 -5.94 13.02
C ARG A 177 -5.64 -5.36 11.66
N MET A 178 -4.63 -5.26 10.80
CA MET A 178 -4.72 -4.76 9.45
C MET A 178 -4.25 -5.81 8.45
N THR A 179 -4.87 -5.85 7.28
CA THR A 179 -4.36 -6.61 6.14
C THR A 179 -3.78 -5.65 5.11
N ILE A 180 -2.56 -5.91 4.69
CA ILE A 180 -1.87 -5.20 3.62
C ILE A 180 -1.92 -6.09 2.38
N ALA A 181 -2.39 -5.56 1.25
CA ALA A 181 -2.44 -6.29 -0.01
C ALA A 181 -1.73 -5.49 -1.11
N GLY A 182 -0.89 -6.18 -1.91
CA GLY A 182 -0.12 -5.54 -2.97
C GLY A 182 0.62 -6.55 -3.85
N TYR A 183 1.37 -6.01 -4.82
CA TYR A 183 2.12 -6.78 -5.81
C TYR A 183 3.64 -6.60 -5.69
N GLY A 184 4.12 -6.17 -4.53
CA GLY A 184 5.53 -5.95 -4.30
C GLY A 184 6.39 -7.20 -4.50
N THR A 185 7.69 -6.96 -4.74
CA THR A 185 8.69 -8.02 -4.85
C THR A 185 8.85 -8.75 -3.52
N THR A 186 9.36 -9.99 -3.57
CA THR A 186 9.71 -10.75 -2.35
C THR A 186 11.17 -10.60 -1.97
N THR A 187 11.98 -10.09 -2.90
CA THR A 187 13.41 -9.84 -2.69
C THR A 187 13.62 -8.35 -2.48
N PRO A 188 14.24 -7.94 -1.36
CA PRO A 188 14.65 -6.55 -1.17
C PRO A 188 15.54 -6.09 -2.32
N ARG A 189 15.30 -4.88 -2.84
CA ARG A 189 16.09 -4.34 -3.95
C ARG A 189 17.59 -4.25 -3.61
N GLY A 190 17.92 -3.95 -2.36
CA GLY A 190 19.32 -3.93 -1.89
C GLY A 190 20.01 -5.30 -1.89
N ASN A 191 19.27 -6.40 -2.01
CA ASN A 191 19.81 -7.76 -2.11
C ASN A 191 19.88 -8.28 -3.55
N ALA A 192 19.33 -7.54 -4.51
CA ALA A 192 19.49 -7.85 -5.92
C ALA A 192 20.88 -7.42 -6.42
N PRO A 193 21.48 -8.12 -7.39
CA PRO A 193 22.73 -7.68 -8.00
C PRO A 193 22.61 -6.25 -8.53
N PRO A 194 23.69 -5.44 -8.44
CA PRO A 194 23.70 -4.08 -8.99
C PRO A 194 23.24 -4.08 -10.47
N GLY A 195 22.38 -3.13 -10.84
CA GLY A 195 21.82 -3.04 -12.19
C GLY A 195 20.68 -4.01 -12.51
N THR A 196 20.25 -4.84 -11.54
CA THR A 196 19.07 -5.69 -11.75
C THR A 196 17.81 -4.82 -11.89
N ALA A 197 17.15 -4.91 -13.05
CA ALA A 197 15.87 -4.26 -13.24
C ALA A 197 14.82 -4.85 -12.29
N ILE A 198 14.00 -3.99 -11.68
CA ILE A 198 12.93 -4.43 -10.76
C ILE A 198 11.98 -5.43 -11.43
N ALA A 199 11.77 -5.30 -12.74
CA ALA A 199 10.99 -6.23 -13.54
C ALA A 199 11.51 -7.68 -13.50
N ALA A 200 12.82 -7.87 -13.32
CA ALA A 200 13.44 -9.21 -13.28
C ALA A 200 13.16 -9.96 -11.96
N ILE A 201 12.90 -9.23 -10.88
CA ILE A 201 12.62 -9.81 -9.56
C ILE A 201 11.12 -9.80 -9.22
N TRP A 202 10.27 -9.25 -10.08
CA TRP A 202 8.84 -9.21 -9.92
C TRP A 202 8.16 -10.42 -10.57
N ASP A 203 7.34 -11.12 -9.83
CA ASP A 203 6.67 -12.35 -10.29
C ASP A 203 5.21 -12.16 -10.74
N GLY A 204 4.66 -10.94 -10.61
CA GLY A 204 3.30 -10.62 -11.04
C GLY A 204 2.18 -11.14 -10.12
N LYS A 205 2.50 -11.53 -8.89
CA LYS A 205 1.53 -12.12 -7.97
C LYS A 205 1.11 -11.15 -6.88
N ARG A 206 -0.20 -11.09 -6.61
CA ARG A 206 -0.72 -10.37 -5.44
C ARG A 206 -0.42 -11.15 -4.17
N ARG A 207 0.03 -10.42 -3.16
CA ARG A 207 0.30 -10.95 -1.83
C ARG A 207 -0.48 -10.21 -0.77
N ILE A 208 -0.81 -10.95 0.28
CA ILE A 208 -1.43 -10.41 1.48
C ILE A 208 -0.54 -10.69 2.68
N ARG A 209 -0.59 -9.80 3.64
CA ARG A 209 0.10 -9.92 4.92
C ARG A 209 -0.71 -9.26 6.02
N THR A 210 -0.58 -9.77 7.23
CA THR A 210 -1.23 -9.19 8.40
C THR A 210 -0.21 -8.40 9.20
N SER A 211 -0.62 -7.24 9.67
CA SER A 211 0.16 -6.38 10.55
C SER A 211 -0.76 -5.75 11.58
N ALA A 212 -0.22 -5.04 12.56
CA ALA A 212 -1.00 -4.26 13.52
C ALA A 212 -0.66 -2.78 13.39
N LEU A 213 -1.66 -1.92 13.46
CA LEU A 213 -1.45 -0.49 13.55
C LEU A 213 -0.71 -0.16 14.85
N ARG A 214 0.50 0.37 14.74
CA ARG A 214 1.30 0.71 15.91
C ARG A 214 0.87 2.06 16.50
N ARG A 215 0.73 3.06 15.65
CA ARG A 215 0.22 4.38 16.03
C ARG A 215 -0.19 5.19 14.81
N VAL A 216 -1.02 6.16 15.02
CA VAL A 216 -1.25 7.29 14.12
C VAL A 216 -0.18 8.35 14.42
N ILE A 217 0.52 8.84 13.41
CA ILE A 217 1.57 9.85 13.56
C ILE A 217 0.95 11.25 13.55
N ASP A 218 0.13 11.52 12.53
CA ASP A 218 -0.59 12.79 12.35
C ASP A 218 -1.83 12.59 11.45
N GLU A 219 -2.39 13.69 10.93
CA GLU A 219 -3.53 13.65 10.00
C GLU A 219 -3.20 12.98 8.65
N THR A 220 -1.94 12.76 8.33
CA THR A 220 -1.51 12.21 7.05
C THR A 220 -0.99 10.80 7.17
N TRP A 221 -0.26 10.48 8.24
CA TRP A 221 0.56 9.29 8.37
C TRP A 221 0.12 8.36 9.49
N ALA A 222 0.24 7.07 9.21
CA ALA A 222 0.13 6.01 10.20
C ALA A 222 1.30 5.04 10.07
N LEU A 223 1.75 4.48 11.19
CA LEU A 223 2.89 3.58 11.29
C LEU A 223 2.41 2.18 11.66
N TRP A 224 2.85 1.18 10.90
CA TRP A 224 2.55 -0.23 11.16
C TRP A 224 3.61 -0.92 12.01
N SER A 225 3.30 -2.11 12.51
CA SER A 225 4.24 -2.93 13.27
C SER A 225 5.36 -3.49 12.40
N ILE A 226 6.47 -3.84 13.04
CA ILE A 226 7.63 -4.49 12.41
C ILE A 226 7.59 -6.00 12.66
N PRO A 227 7.99 -6.82 11.70
CA PRO A 227 8.31 -6.52 10.30
C PRO A 227 7.03 -6.35 9.47
N SER A 228 7.04 -5.39 8.53
CA SER A 228 5.90 -5.14 7.65
C SER A 228 5.89 -6.02 6.41
N TYR A 229 7.06 -6.49 5.98
CA TYR A 229 7.28 -7.21 4.73
C TYR A 229 6.74 -6.48 3.49
N VAL A 230 6.64 -5.16 3.57
CA VAL A 230 6.31 -4.29 2.44
C VAL A 230 7.57 -4.04 1.63
N CYS A 231 7.49 -4.20 0.31
CA CYS A 231 8.65 -4.18 -0.59
C CYS A 231 8.39 -3.31 -1.82
N SER A 232 9.42 -3.13 -2.65
CA SER A 232 9.30 -2.37 -3.92
C SER A 232 8.13 -2.88 -4.75
N GLY A 233 7.24 -1.96 -5.17
CA GLY A 233 6.02 -2.28 -5.91
C GLY A 233 4.78 -2.48 -5.04
N ASP A 234 4.90 -2.55 -3.70
CA ASP A 234 3.75 -2.48 -2.81
C ASP A 234 3.22 -1.05 -2.63
N SER A 235 3.97 -0.02 -3.04
CA SER A 235 3.54 1.38 -3.05
C SER A 235 2.13 1.52 -3.61
N GLY A 236 1.24 2.20 -2.88
CA GLY A 236 -0.18 2.35 -3.24
C GLY A 236 -1.07 1.14 -2.93
N GLY A 237 -0.50 0.01 -2.49
CA GLY A 237 -1.25 -1.17 -2.09
C GLY A 237 -2.21 -0.87 -0.94
N GLY A 238 -3.36 -1.54 -0.92
CA GLY A 238 -4.41 -1.29 0.04
C GLY A 238 -4.06 -1.80 1.43
N ILE A 239 -4.41 -1.00 2.45
CA ILE A 239 -4.34 -1.39 3.85
C ILE A 239 -5.74 -1.36 4.43
N PHE A 240 -6.21 -2.54 4.80
CA PHE A 240 -7.58 -2.79 5.19
C PHE A 240 -7.68 -3.00 6.70
N LEU A 241 -8.59 -2.27 7.34
CA LEU A 241 -9.00 -2.53 8.71
C LEU A 241 -9.95 -3.73 8.70
N ASN A 242 -9.55 -4.80 9.34
CA ASN A 242 -10.33 -6.02 9.41
C ASN A 242 -11.50 -5.84 10.38
N GLN A 243 -12.73 -5.75 9.86
CA GLN A 243 -13.95 -5.61 10.65
C GLN A 243 -14.40 -6.95 11.26
N SER A 244 -14.10 -8.06 10.56
CA SER A 244 -14.35 -9.41 11.06
C SER A 244 -13.28 -10.38 10.58
N GLN A 245 -13.11 -11.51 11.28
CA GLN A 245 -12.13 -12.53 10.88
C GLN A 245 -12.55 -13.35 9.65
N SER A 246 -13.75 -13.18 9.14
CA SER A 246 -14.35 -14.14 8.21
C SER A 246 -14.70 -13.62 6.81
N VAL A 247 -14.79 -12.30 6.56
CA VAL A 247 -15.28 -11.80 5.26
C VAL A 247 -14.45 -10.60 4.80
N ALA A 248 -13.65 -10.77 3.75
CA ALA A 248 -12.84 -9.70 3.16
C ALA A 248 -13.69 -8.54 2.58
N ASP A 249 -14.93 -8.81 2.17
CA ASP A 249 -15.84 -7.77 1.64
C ASP A 249 -16.27 -6.74 2.69
N ALA A 250 -16.11 -7.05 3.98
CA ALA A 250 -16.42 -6.15 5.08
C ALA A 250 -15.21 -5.30 5.51
N ASP A 251 -14.01 -5.59 4.98
CA ASP A 251 -12.80 -4.87 5.35
C ASP A 251 -12.81 -3.46 4.75
N LEU A 252 -12.51 -2.46 5.57
CA LEU A 252 -12.48 -1.06 5.16
C LEU A 252 -11.09 -0.66 4.71
N LEU A 253 -10.97 -0.07 3.52
CA LEU A 253 -9.72 0.52 3.04
C LEU A 253 -9.43 1.79 3.86
N ALA A 254 -8.44 1.73 4.73
CA ALA A 254 -8.12 2.80 5.69
C ALA A 254 -6.85 3.59 5.32
N ALA A 255 -5.93 2.97 4.58
CA ALA A 255 -4.67 3.59 4.17
C ALA A 255 -4.14 2.94 2.89
N ASN A 256 -3.14 3.57 2.28
CA ASN A 256 -2.33 2.98 1.22
C ASN A 256 -0.85 2.94 1.62
N VAL A 257 -0.14 1.94 1.12
CA VAL A 257 1.31 1.79 1.34
C VAL A 257 2.04 2.97 0.70
N SER A 258 2.93 3.62 1.46
CA SER A 258 3.84 4.63 0.96
C SER A 258 5.27 4.11 0.93
N ASP A 259 5.87 3.80 2.07
CA ASP A 259 7.27 3.35 2.16
C ASP A 259 7.38 2.08 3.01
N GLY A 260 8.16 1.10 2.54
CA GLY A 260 8.43 -0.16 3.24
C GLY A 260 9.89 -0.36 3.66
N GLY A 261 10.73 0.63 3.40
CA GLY A 261 12.18 0.54 3.61
C GLY A 261 12.87 -0.40 2.62
N ARG A 262 14.18 -0.20 2.42
CA ARG A 262 14.98 -0.93 1.41
C ARG A 262 15.16 -2.42 1.70
N ASP A 263 15.03 -2.83 2.95
CA ASP A 263 15.21 -4.22 3.38
C ASP A 263 13.89 -5.02 3.47
N CYS A 264 12.76 -4.40 3.16
CA CYS A 264 11.41 -4.99 3.23
C CYS A 264 11.05 -5.55 4.63
N ARG A 265 11.74 -5.15 5.69
CA ARG A 265 11.60 -5.69 7.05
C ARG A 265 11.39 -4.62 8.12
N ARG A 266 11.56 -3.34 7.74
CA ARG A 266 11.43 -2.21 8.66
C ARG A 266 9.98 -1.79 8.84
N HIS A 267 9.80 -0.75 9.67
CA HIS A 267 8.54 -0.01 9.71
C HIS A 267 8.17 0.44 8.31
N ASN A 268 6.90 0.41 8.02
CA ASN A 268 6.38 1.10 6.86
C ASN A 268 5.53 2.29 7.32
N ASN A 269 5.78 3.43 6.72
CA ASN A 269 4.90 4.57 6.79
C ASN A 269 3.82 4.42 5.72
N ASN A 270 2.59 4.75 6.09
CA ASN A 270 1.46 4.56 5.21
C ASN A 270 0.59 5.78 5.25
N ASN A 271 0.11 6.19 4.09
CA ASN A 271 -0.73 7.36 4.00
C ASN A 271 -2.16 7.02 4.39
N ARG A 272 -2.74 7.81 5.27
CA ARG A 272 -4.12 7.67 5.71
C ARG A 272 -5.08 8.05 4.58
N LEU A 273 -6.11 7.23 4.40
CA LEU A 273 -7.23 7.53 3.49
C LEU A 273 -8.51 7.89 4.26
N ASP A 274 -8.46 7.81 5.58
CA ASP A 274 -9.58 8.07 6.49
C ASP A 274 -9.59 9.51 7.07
N THR A 275 -8.91 10.44 6.44
CA THR A 275 -8.95 11.85 6.86
C THR A 275 -9.92 12.66 6.01
N ARG A 276 -10.46 13.74 6.58
CA ARG A 276 -11.41 14.60 5.84
C ARG A 276 -10.77 15.27 4.64
N SER A 277 -9.52 15.72 4.77
CA SER A 277 -8.78 16.38 3.69
C SER A 277 -8.60 15.45 2.48
N ILE A 278 -8.11 14.23 2.71
CA ILE A 278 -7.90 13.24 1.65
C ILE A 278 -9.24 12.82 1.02
N ARG A 279 -10.27 12.60 1.83
CA ARG A 279 -11.60 12.23 1.33
C ARG A 279 -12.21 13.35 0.47
N SER A 280 -12.08 14.60 0.90
CA SER A 280 -12.54 15.74 0.12
C SER A 280 -11.81 15.85 -1.22
N TRP A 281 -10.48 15.71 -1.21
CA TRP A 281 -9.69 15.71 -2.44
C TRP A 281 -10.08 14.57 -3.40
N ILE A 282 -10.27 13.34 -2.89
CA ILE A 282 -10.73 12.22 -3.71
C ILE A 282 -12.09 12.57 -4.36
N ASP A 283 -13.05 13.02 -3.57
CA ASP A 283 -14.40 13.32 -4.05
C ASP A 283 -14.40 14.49 -5.06
N ASP A 284 -13.59 15.52 -4.85
CA ASP A 284 -13.42 16.66 -5.77
C ASP A 284 -12.83 16.20 -7.10
N THR A 285 -11.76 15.40 -7.04
CA THR A 285 -11.11 14.85 -8.21
C THR A 285 -12.05 13.96 -9.01
N LEU A 286 -12.84 13.13 -8.33
CA LEU A 286 -13.84 12.27 -8.97
C LEU A 286 -14.95 13.08 -9.68
N ARG A 287 -15.32 14.26 -9.14
CA ARG A 287 -16.29 15.15 -9.82
C ARG A 287 -15.74 15.77 -11.10
N GLN A 288 -14.45 16.07 -11.13
CA GLN A 288 -13.78 16.66 -12.30
C GLN A 288 -13.55 15.67 -13.45
N HIS A 289 -13.57 14.38 -13.16
CA HIS A 289 -13.28 13.30 -14.12
C HIS A 289 -14.51 12.43 -14.45
N ARG A 290 -15.71 12.98 -14.28
CA ARG A 290 -16.99 12.32 -14.65
C ARG A 290 -17.21 12.34 -16.15
#